data_80d4d9480fd290416e7d0357659e6d8e
#
_entry.id   80d4d9480fd290416e7d0357659e6d8e
#
_cell.length_a   1.000
_cell.length_b   1.000
_cell.length_c   1.000
_cell.angle_alpha   90.00
_cell.angle_beta   90.00
_cell.angle_gamma   90.00
#
_symmetry.space_group_name_H-M   'P 1'
#
loop_
_entity.id
_entity.type
_entity.pdbx_description
1 polymer ?
#
loop_
_entity_poly.entity_id
_entity_poly.type
_entity_poly.pdbx_seq_one_letter_code
_entity_poly.pdbx_strand_id
1 'polypeptide(L)'
;MTKRALISVSDKSNIVEFAKGLEKFGFEIISTGGTYTHLKNNGVNCISIEDVTNFPEILEGRVKTLHPKIHGGLLSKRGNELHSKHVKENNIEYIDLVCVNLYPFEETIKKEGVSEEELIENIDIGGPSMLRSAAKNFNDVTVVTDIKDYDLILEELNNGGITLSTRRSLAIKVFNTTASYDAAIANYFNKVDNLVPEKLTLSYKLEETLRYGENPHQKAYHYTQDNNESYALQNAVQLHGKAMSYNNIQDASAALDILSEFNETACVAVKHMNPCGVTIGETVFEAYSRAYEADPVSIFGGIVAVNGRVDKQTAEKMHSIFLEIILADDYDEEALEILTKKKNLRIYKLGTKNNNHEKQIKSVRGGILVQDFNNKLTDEFENVTEKKITPEQKRDLEFGLKVVKHVKSNAIVVVKDGQTLGIGAGQMNRVGSCKIALEQAGKKAEGAVLASDAFFPMRDSADLAADYKITAIVQPGGSIRDQESIDACNEKGVAMVFSKIRHFKH
;
A
#
# COMPACT_ATOMS: atom_id res chain seq x y z
N MET A 1 -36.63 5.28 33.17
CA MET A 1 -36.00 3.96 32.88
C MET A 1 -34.51 4.13 33.05
N THR A 2 -33.85 3.16 33.64
CA THR A 2 -32.38 3.14 33.76
C THR A 2 -31.79 2.98 32.40
N LYS A 3 -30.78 3.80 32.03
CA LYS A 3 -30.05 3.63 30.78
C LYS A 3 -29.12 2.44 30.88
N ARG A 4 -28.94 1.68 29.80
CA ARG A 4 -28.10 0.49 29.76
C ARG A 4 -26.99 0.61 28.71
N ALA A 5 -25.80 0.20 29.09
CA ALA A 5 -24.65 0.09 28.19
C ALA A 5 -24.14 -1.35 28.12
N LEU A 6 -24.13 -1.96 26.95
CA LEU A 6 -23.55 -3.28 26.72
C LEU A 6 -22.10 -3.12 26.23
N ILE A 7 -21.16 -3.65 27.00
CA ILE A 7 -19.73 -3.57 26.75
C ILE A 7 -19.16 -4.97 26.54
N SER A 8 -18.60 -5.21 25.35
CA SER A 8 -17.94 -6.47 24.99
C SER A 8 -16.77 -6.18 24.07
N VAL A 9 -15.56 -6.12 24.60
CA VAL A 9 -14.36 -5.68 23.86
C VAL A 9 -13.25 -6.72 23.89
N SER A 10 -12.58 -6.91 22.77
CA SER A 10 -11.34 -7.68 22.65
C SER A 10 -10.16 -6.89 23.21
N ASP A 11 -9.92 -5.71 22.68
CA ASP A 11 -8.97 -4.73 23.23
C ASP A 11 -9.60 -3.99 24.42
N LYS A 12 -9.01 -4.19 25.61
CA LYS A 12 -9.50 -3.67 26.88
C LYS A 12 -8.86 -2.34 27.29
N SER A 13 -8.11 -1.71 26.40
CA SER A 13 -7.47 -0.41 26.67
C SER A 13 -8.52 0.65 27.00
N ASN A 14 -8.33 1.38 28.10
CA ASN A 14 -9.18 2.47 28.60
C ASN A 14 -10.66 2.10 28.88
N ILE A 15 -11.02 0.81 28.81
CA ILE A 15 -12.44 0.40 28.94
C ILE A 15 -12.97 0.58 30.38
N VAL A 16 -12.11 0.45 31.38
CA VAL A 16 -12.48 0.63 32.79
C VAL A 16 -12.86 2.07 33.08
N GLU A 17 -12.06 3.03 32.61
CA GLU A 17 -12.30 4.46 32.72
C GLU A 17 -13.58 4.85 32.00
N PHE A 18 -13.78 4.33 30.78
CA PHE A 18 -14.99 4.55 30.00
C PHE A 18 -16.23 4.01 30.72
N ALA A 19 -16.20 2.77 31.21
CA ALA A 19 -17.31 2.16 31.94
C ALA A 19 -17.66 2.92 33.22
N LYS A 20 -16.65 3.32 34.03
CA LYS A 20 -16.84 4.18 35.21
C LYS A 20 -17.41 5.56 34.87
N GLY A 21 -17.01 6.09 33.72
CA GLY A 21 -17.59 7.31 33.18
C GLY A 21 -19.09 7.15 32.90
N LEU A 22 -19.48 6.08 32.22
CA LEU A 22 -20.89 5.77 31.94
C LEU A 22 -21.72 5.55 33.22
N GLU A 23 -21.18 4.88 34.24
CA GLU A 23 -21.84 4.70 35.55
C GLU A 23 -22.18 6.06 36.18
N LYS A 24 -21.30 7.06 36.13
CA LYS A 24 -21.55 8.41 36.64
C LYS A 24 -22.72 9.10 35.95
N PHE A 25 -23.00 8.74 34.68
CA PHE A 25 -24.15 9.24 33.92
C PHE A 25 -25.40 8.35 34.06
N GLY A 26 -25.38 7.40 35.01
CA GLY A 26 -26.54 6.57 35.36
C GLY A 26 -26.76 5.38 34.42
N PHE A 27 -25.76 4.94 33.72
CA PHE A 27 -25.83 3.71 32.93
C PHE A 27 -25.60 2.48 33.82
N GLU A 28 -26.45 1.48 33.68
CA GLU A 28 -26.22 0.11 34.14
C GLU A 28 -25.33 -0.58 33.09
N ILE A 29 -24.22 -1.13 33.53
CA ILE A 29 -23.24 -1.78 32.63
C ILE A 29 -23.57 -3.26 32.49
N ILE A 30 -23.77 -3.73 31.28
CA ILE A 30 -23.91 -5.15 30.91
C ILE A 30 -22.62 -5.58 30.22
N SER A 31 -22.06 -6.74 30.56
CA SER A 31 -20.83 -7.20 29.93
C SER A 31 -20.79 -8.73 29.77
N THR A 32 -19.83 -9.17 28.96
CA THR A 32 -19.68 -10.59 28.56
C THR A 32 -18.30 -11.13 28.89
N GLY A 33 -18.20 -12.42 29.21
CA GLY A 33 -16.97 -13.20 29.28
C GLY A 33 -15.77 -12.48 29.93
N GLY A 34 -14.64 -12.41 29.16
CA GLY A 34 -13.41 -11.79 29.67
C GLY A 34 -13.51 -10.28 29.91
N THR A 35 -14.42 -9.57 29.23
CA THR A 35 -14.67 -8.14 29.49
C THR A 35 -15.39 -7.96 30.83
N TYR A 36 -16.39 -8.78 31.11
CA TYR A 36 -17.09 -8.78 32.40
C TYR A 36 -16.11 -9.00 33.56
N THR A 37 -15.28 -10.03 33.49
CA THR A 37 -14.26 -10.33 34.50
C THR A 37 -13.29 -9.16 34.70
N HIS A 38 -12.84 -8.56 33.61
CA HIS A 38 -11.91 -7.42 33.65
C HIS A 38 -12.55 -6.19 34.33
N LEU A 39 -13.77 -5.82 33.95
CA LEU A 39 -14.48 -4.69 34.53
C LEU A 39 -14.77 -4.91 36.01
N LYS A 40 -15.25 -6.09 36.38
CA LYS A 40 -15.57 -6.48 37.77
C LYS A 40 -14.34 -6.37 38.67
N ASN A 41 -13.20 -6.93 38.21
CA ASN A 41 -11.93 -6.91 38.98
C ASN A 41 -11.37 -5.48 39.15
N ASN A 42 -11.77 -4.54 38.31
CA ASN A 42 -11.37 -3.13 38.40
C ASN A 42 -12.44 -2.22 39.04
N GLY A 43 -13.42 -2.83 39.73
CA GLY A 43 -14.39 -2.11 40.55
C GLY A 43 -15.51 -1.42 39.78
N VAL A 44 -15.82 -1.87 38.54
CA VAL A 44 -17.04 -1.46 37.83
C VAL A 44 -18.21 -2.34 38.27
N ASN A 45 -19.34 -1.70 38.58
CA ASN A 45 -20.56 -2.42 38.91
C ASN A 45 -21.27 -2.87 37.62
N CYS A 46 -21.00 -4.07 37.18
CA CYS A 46 -21.58 -4.64 35.97
C CYS A 46 -22.32 -5.94 36.20
N ILE A 47 -23.34 -6.21 35.41
CA ILE A 47 -24.12 -7.44 35.36
C ILE A 47 -23.69 -8.31 34.19
N SER A 48 -23.79 -9.63 34.37
CA SER A 48 -23.47 -10.57 33.31
C SER A 48 -24.55 -10.57 32.24
N ILE A 49 -24.15 -10.81 31.00
CA ILE A 49 -25.09 -11.00 29.89
C ILE A 49 -26.05 -12.18 30.15
N GLU A 50 -25.60 -13.21 30.85
CA GLU A 50 -26.39 -14.37 31.21
C GLU A 50 -27.53 -14.00 32.16
N ASP A 51 -27.32 -13.07 33.08
CA ASP A 51 -28.36 -12.57 33.99
C ASP A 51 -29.43 -11.79 33.21
N VAL A 52 -29.06 -11.09 32.13
CA VAL A 52 -30.00 -10.36 31.28
C VAL A 52 -30.81 -11.31 30.39
N THR A 53 -30.13 -12.28 29.77
CA THR A 53 -30.76 -13.21 28.84
C THR A 53 -31.53 -14.32 29.54
N ASN A 54 -31.15 -14.69 30.79
CA ASN A 54 -31.51 -15.93 31.49
C ASN A 54 -31.15 -17.17 30.63
N PHE A 55 -30.05 -17.09 29.88
CA PHE A 55 -29.58 -18.18 29.05
C PHE A 55 -28.06 -18.32 29.22
N PRO A 56 -27.52 -19.52 29.45
CA PRO A 56 -26.10 -19.72 29.64
C PRO A 56 -25.35 -19.55 28.34
N GLU A 57 -24.07 -19.22 28.44
CA GLU A 57 -23.13 -19.32 27.32
C GLU A 57 -23.00 -20.79 26.89
N ILE A 58 -23.13 -21.07 25.60
CA ILE A 58 -23.07 -22.42 25.02
C ILE A 58 -22.11 -22.48 23.85
N LEU A 59 -21.77 -23.69 23.38
CA LEU A 59 -20.90 -23.95 22.24
C LEU A 59 -19.56 -23.25 22.42
N GLU A 60 -18.94 -23.41 23.60
CA GLU A 60 -17.61 -22.82 23.92
C GLU A 60 -17.53 -21.30 23.71
N GLY A 61 -18.65 -20.59 23.90
CA GLY A 61 -18.72 -19.15 23.78
C GLY A 61 -19.18 -18.63 22.42
N ARG A 62 -19.40 -19.50 21.44
CA ARG A 62 -19.89 -19.09 20.12
C ARG A 62 -21.29 -18.47 20.17
N VAL A 63 -22.11 -18.84 21.18
CA VAL A 63 -23.46 -18.30 21.41
C VAL A 63 -23.60 -17.77 22.84
N LYS A 64 -23.67 -16.45 22.97
CA LYS A 64 -23.92 -15.73 24.23
C LYS A 64 -24.71 -14.42 24.04
N THR A 65 -24.44 -13.67 22.98
CA THR A 65 -25.09 -12.39 22.69
C THR A 65 -26.14 -12.47 21.59
N LEU A 66 -26.18 -13.56 20.83
CA LEU A 66 -27.18 -13.81 19.78
C LEU A 66 -28.51 -14.23 20.41
N HIS A 67 -29.15 -13.31 21.11
CA HIS A 67 -30.37 -13.56 21.87
C HIS A 67 -31.43 -12.49 21.62
N PRO A 68 -32.73 -12.83 21.49
CA PRO A 68 -33.82 -11.88 21.26
C PRO A 68 -33.87 -10.72 22.26
N LYS A 69 -33.56 -10.96 23.55
CA LYS A 69 -33.52 -9.89 24.55
C LYS A 69 -32.44 -8.83 24.24
N ILE A 70 -31.30 -9.25 23.72
CA ILE A 70 -30.22 -8.33 23.37
C ILE A 70 -30.57 -7.58 22.07
N HIS A 71 -30.85 -8.29 20.98
CA HIS A 71 -31.15 -7.67 19.70
C HIS A 71 -32.49 -6.90 19.71
N GLY A 72 -33.47 -7.34 20.47
CA GLY A 72 -34.70 -6.62 20.71
C GLY A 72 -34.46 -5.30 21.45
N GLY A 73 -33.59 -5.30 22.47
CA GLY A 73 -33.19 -4.09 23.19
C GLY A 73 -32.48 -3.06 22.31
N LEU A 74 -31.66 -3.53 21.36
CA LEU A 74 -30.91 -2.70 20.40
C LEU A 74 -31.77 -2.18 19.23
N LEU A 75 -32.64 -3.04 18.67
CA LEU A 75 -33.36 -2.73 17.42
C LEU A 75 -34.70 -2.04 17.66
N SER A 76 -35.20 -2.02 18.89
CA SER A 76 -36.47 -1.41 19.21
C SER A 76 -36.43 0.12 19.06
N LYS A 77 -37.28 0.66 18.19
CA LYS A 77 -37.46 2.11 18.02
C LYS A 77 -38.24 2.66 19.21
N ARG A 78 -37.62 3.65 19.92
CA ARG A 78 -38.23 4.34 21.06
C ARG A 78 -39.49 5.09 20.64
N GLY A 79 -40.42 5.34 20.82
CA GLY A 79 -41.57 6.08 20.26
C GLY A 79 -42.45 5.29 19.27
N ASN A 80 -42.18 4.05 18.97
CA ASN A 80 -43.03 3.19 18.17
C ASN A 80 -43.89 2.32 19.09
N GLU A 81 -45.21 2.47 19.05
CA GLU A 81 -46.15 1.80 19.93
C GLU A 81 -46.12 0.29 19.82
N LEU A 82 -46.01 -0.24 18.59
CA LEU A 82 -45.93 -1.70 18.38
C LEU A 82 -44.64 -2.29 18.95
N HIS A 83 -43.50 -1.58 18.77
CA HIS A 83 -42.24 -2.01 19.33
C HIS A 83 -42.28 -1.97 20.87
N SER A 84 -42.85 -0.91 21.44
CA SER A 84 -43.00 -0.78 22.90
C SER A 84 -43.88 -1.89 23.49
N LYS A 85 -44.93 -2.28 22.77
CA LYS A 85 -45.78 -3.43 23.15
C LYS A 85 -44.99 -4.73 23.14
N HIS A 86 -44.29 -5.04 22.04
CA HIS A 86 -43.48 -6.26 21.91
C HIS A 86 -42.36 -6.34 22.95
N VAL A 87 -41.68 -5.25 23.23
CA VAL A 87 -40.63 -5.15 24.26
C VAL A 87 -41.18 -5.54 25.63
N LYS A 88 -42.36 -4.99 25.97
CA LYS A 88 -43.02 -5.23 27.24
C LYS A 88 -43.53 -6.69 27.34
N GLU A 89 -44.19 -7.22 26.33
CA GLU A 89 -44.74 -8.57 26.29
C GLU A 89 -43.66 -9.65 26.37
N ASN A 90 -42.44 -9.36 25.88
CA ASN A 90 -41.31 -10.32 25.88
C ASN A 90 -40.29 -10.06 26.99
N ASN A 91 -40.57 -9.16 27.94
CA ASN A 91 -39.65 -8.78 29.02
C ASN A 91 -38.27 -8.38 28.50
N ILE A 92 -38.25 -7.58 27.43
CA ILE A 92 -37.05 -7.02 26.85
C ILE A 92 -36.82 -5.64 27.45
N GLU A 93 -35.59 -5.35 27.80
CA GLU A 93 -35.19 -4.01 28.23
C GLU A 93 -34.36 -3.32 27.18
N TYR A 94 -34.46 -1.99 27.08
CA TYR A 94 -33.73 -1.20 26.11
C TYR A 94 -32.23 -1.19 26.44
N ILE A 95 -31.41 -1.19 25.40
CA ILE A 95 -29.99 -0.95 25.46
C ILE A 95 -29.72 0.34 24.74
N ASP A 96 -29.15 1.33 25.42
CA ASP A 96 -29.01 2.69 24.93
C ASP A 96 -27.62 2.97 24.35
N LEU A 97 -26.62 2.16 24.77
CA LEU A 97 -25.27 2.22 24.27
C LEU A 97 -24.69 0.81 24.09
N VAL A 98 -23.98 0.62 22.99
CA VAL A 98 -23.15 -0.58 22.74
C VAL A 98 -21.72 -0.17 22.52
N CYS A 99 -20.80 -0.78 23.24
CA CYS A 99 -19.36 -0.63 23.04
C CYS A 99 -18.76 -2.01 22.74
N VAL A 100 -18.37 -2.21 21.48
CA VAL A 100 -17.80 -3.48 20.99
C VAL A 100 -16.67 -3.19 20.01
N ASN A 101 -15.50 -3.75 20.26
CA ASN A 101 -14.47 -3.88 19.24
C ASN A 101 -14.32 -5.36 18.87
N LEU A 102 -14.00 -5.62 17.61
CA LEU A 102 -13.96 -6.97 17.05
C LEU A 102 -12.68 -7.70 17.45
N TYR A 103 -12.69 -9.03 17.36
CA TYR A 103 -11.47 -9.81 17.46
C TYR A 103 -10.48 -9.41 16.33
N PRO A 104 -9.17 -9.33 16.64
CA PRO A 104 -8.16 -8.84 15.68
C PRO A 104 -7.79 -9.91 14.64
N PHE A 105 -8.72 -10.26 13.76
CA PHE A 105 -8.52 -11.28 12.72
C PHE A 105 -7.30 -10.96 11.83
N GLU A 106 -7.14 -9.69 11.40
CA GLU A 106 -5.99 -9.26 10.60
C GLU A 106 -4.65 -9.42 11.33
N GLU A 107 -4.61 -9.19 12.64
CA GLU A 107 -3.41 -9.41 13.46
C GLU A 107 -3.13 -10.90 13.65
N THR A 108 -4.20 -11.72 13.74
CA THR A 108 -4.06 -13.17 13.90
C THR A 108 -3.48 -13.80 12.63
N ILE A 109 -3.89 -13.37 11.44
CA ILE A 109 -3.31 -13.84 10.16
C ILE A 109 -1.79 -13.61 10.09
N LYS A 110 -1.28 -12.54 10.73
CA LYS A 110 0.14 -12.18 10.68
C LYS A 110 1.03 -12.99 11.62
N LYS A 111 0.44 -13.72 12.57
CA LYS A 111 1.22 -14.55 13.51
C LYS A 111 1.76 -15.77 12.80
N GLU A 112 3.05 -16.03 12.97
CA GLU A 112 3.67 -17.24 12.44
C GLU A 112 3.13 -18.50 13.11
N GLY A 113 2.83 -19.54 12.34
CA GLY A 113 2.43 -20.85 12.84
C GLY A 113 0.99 -20.98 13.32
N VAL A 114 0.12 -19.99 13.07
CA VAL A 114 -1.30 -20.07 13.38
C VAL A 114 -1.98 -21.11 12.48
N SER A 115 -2.76 -22.00 13.09
CA SER A 115 -3.55 -22.98 12.33
C SER A 115 -4.79 -22.34 11.73
N GLU A 116 -5.30 -22.93 10.63
CA GLU A 116 -6.55 -22.47 10.02
C GLU A 116 -7.73 -22.58 10.99
N GLU A 117 -7.75 -23.62 11.82
CA GLU A 117 -8.77 -23.81 12.87
C GLU A 117 -8.76 -22.65 13.89
N GLU A 118 -7.57 -22.22 14.34
CA GLU A 118 -7.44 -21.06 15.22
C GLU A 118 -7.91 -19.76 14.55
N LEU A 119 -7.65 -19.58 13.27
CA LEU A 119 -8.13 -18.44 12.49
C LEU A 119 -9.67 -18.45 12.39
N ILE A 120 -10.26 -19.61 12.12
CA ILE A 120 -11.73 -19.77 12.05
C ILE A 120 -12.37 -19.44 13.41
N GLU A 121 -11.78 -19.90 14.52
CA GLU A 121 -12.30 -19.60 15.87
C GLU A 121 -12.19 -18.10 16.23
N ASN A 122 -11.30 -17.34 15.58
CA ASN A 122 -11.20 -15.90 15.75
C ASN A 122 -12.15 -15.09 14.85
N ILE A 123 -13.04 -15.74 14.08
CA ILE A 123 -14.10 -15.05 13.36
C ILE A 123 -15.21 -14.66 14.33
N ASP A 124 -15.35 -13.36 14.59
CA ASP A 124 -16.36 -12.81 15.48
C ASP A 124 -17.73 -12.75 14.81
N ILE A 125 -18.71 -13.44 15.39
CA ILE A 125 -20.10 -13.45 14.93
C ILE A 125 -20.96 -12.50 15.79
N GLY A 126 -20.81 -12.55 17.09
CA GLY A 126 -21.64 -11.80 18.04
C GLY A 126 -21.38 -10.30 18.01
N GLY A 127 -20.11 -9.91 17.94
CA GLY A 127 -19.68 -8.51 17.90
C GLY A 127 -20.25 -7.77 16.69
N PRO A 128 -20.00 -8.21 15.46
CA PRO A 128 -20.59 -7.60 14.27
C PRO A 128 -22.11 -7.55 14.28
N SER A 129 -22.75 -8.59 14.79
CA SER A 129 -24.22 -8.65 14.89
C SER A 129 -24.77 -7.56 15.81
N MET A 130 -24.18 -7.36 16.99
CA MET A 130 -24.57 -6.30 17.94
C MET A 130 -24.29 -4.92 17.36
N LEU A 131 -23.09 -4.71 16.81
CA LEU A 131 -22.70 -3.45 16.19
C LEU A 131 -23.65 -3.03 15.08
N ARG A 132 -23.99 -3.94 14.15
CA ARG A 132 -24.91 -3.68 13.04
C ARG A 132 -26.33 -3.41 13.49
N SER A 133 -26.79 -4.12 14.55
CA SER A 133 -28.12 -3.90 15.14
C SER A 133 -28.23 -2.50 15.75
N ALA A 134 -27.25 -2.10 16.56
CA ALA A 134 -27.18 -0.76 17.15
C ALA A 134 -27.03 0.33 16.09
N ALA A 135 -26.13 0.15 15.12
CA ALA A 135 -25.92 1.10 14.03
C ALA A 135 -27.18 1.29 13.18
N LYS A 136 -27.96 0.23 12.91
CA LYS A 136 -29.25 0.35 12.23
C LYS A 136 -30.24 1.23 12.99
N ASN A 137 -30.18 1.24 14.32
CA ASN A 137 -31.06 2.00 15.20
C ASN A 137 -30.35 3.22 15.84
N PHE A 138 -29.42 3.86 15.10
CA PHE A 138 -28.61 4.97 15.61
C PHE A 138 -29.43 6.20 16.08
N ASN A 139 -30.70 6.30 15.71
CA ASN A 139 -31.59 7.34 16.24
C ASN A 139 -31.79 7.19 17.76
N ASP A 140 -31.81 5.96 18.25
CA ASP A 140 -32.14 5.64 19.63
C ASP A 140 -30.95 5.03 20.40
N VAL A 141 -29.98 4.43 19.72
CA VAL A 141 -28.85 3.71 20.31
C VAL A 141 -27.52 4.32 19.89
N THR A 142 -26.63 4.53 20.85
CA THR A 142 -25.24 4.92 20.59
C THR A 142 -24.41 3.67 20.39
N VAL A 143 -23.59 3.61 19.33
CA VAL A 143 -22.70 2.48 19.06
C VAL A 143 -21.25 2.95 18.99
N VAL A 144 -20.37 2.32 19.76
CA VAL A 144 -18.96 2.65 19.86
C VAL A 144 -18.14 1.42 19.48
N THR A 145 -17.25 1.56 18.50
CA THR A 145 -16.39 0.46 18.03
C THR A 145 -14.90 0.80 18.07
N ASP A 146 -14.55 2.04 18.44
CA ASP A 146 -13.17 2.52 18.46
C ASP A 146 -12.89 3.21 19.81
N ILE A 147 -11.77 2.89 20.43
CA ILE A 147 -11.29 3.47 21.69
C ILE A 147 -11.17 4.99 21.59
N LYS A 148 -10.81 5.51 20.43
CA LYS A 148 -10.66 6.95 20.17
C LYS A 148 -11.94 7.75 20.36
N ASP A 149 -13.11 7.10 20.39
CA ASP A 149 -14.39 7.75 20.54
C ASP A 149 -14.84 7.84 22.02
N TYR A 150 -14.15 7.18 22.97
CA TYR A 150 -14.56 7.13 24.37
C TYR A 150 -14.66 8.52 25.01
N ASP A 151 -13.65 9.35 24.84
CA ASP A 151 -13.61 10.70 25.39
C ASP A 151 -14.73 11.59 24.82
N LEU A 152 -14.95 11.51 23.50
CA LEU A 152 -16.04 12.23 22.83
C LEU A 152 -17.41 11.87 23.44
N ILE A 153 -17.66 10.58 23.68
CA ILE A 153 -18.92 10.12 24.26
C ILE A 153 -19.10 10.64 25.69
N LEU A 154 -18.08 10.58 26.52
CA LEU A 154 -18.15 11.09 27.88
C LEU A 154 -18.30 12.62 27.93
N GLU A 155 -17.64 13.34 27.04
CA GLU A 155 -17.80 14.79 26.91
C GLU A 155 -19.22 15.19 26.48
N GLU A 156 -19.78 14.55 25.45
CA GLU A 156 -21.15 14.83 25.01
C GLU A 156 -22.19 14.48 26.09
N LEU A 157 -22.00 13.38 26.83
CA LEU A 157 -22.86 13.05 27.98
C LEU A 157 -22.81 14.12 29.06
N ASN A 158 -21.63 14.67 29.34
CA ASN A 158 -21.47 15.78 30.30
C ASN A 158 -22.13 17.06 29.81
N ASN A 159 -22.23 17.27 28.50
CA ASN A 159 -22.84 18.44 27.86
C ASN A 159 -24.33 18.27 27.56
N GLY A 160 -24.99 17.29 28.17
CA GLY A 160 -26.46 17.11 28.09
C GLY A 160 -26.95 15.96 27.23
N GLY A 161 -26.04 15.20 26.61
CA GLY A 161 -26.36 13.96 25.89
C GLY A 161 -25.72 13.85 24.51
N ILE A 162 -25.66 12.63 24.03
CA ILE A 162 -25.02 12.31 22.73
C ILE A 162 -25.91 12.80 21.59
N THR A 163 -25.34 13.61 20.70
CA THR A 163 -26.07 14.21 19.58
C THR A 163 -26.46 13.16 18.52
N LEU A 164 -27.52 13.45 17.75
CA LEU A 164 -27.90 12.58 16.62
C LEU A 164 -26.81 12.57 15.54
N SER A 165 -26.12 13.67 15.35
CA SER A 165 -25.00 13.78 14.40
C SER A 165 -23.87 12.81 14.80
N THR A 166 -23.49 12.80 16.07
CA THR A 166 -22.46 11.89 16.62
C THR A 166 -22.89 10.45 16.48
N ARG A 167 -24.12 10.10 16.89
CA ARG A 167 -24.63 8.72 16.72
C ARG A 167 -24.61 8.27 15.26
N ARG A 168 -24.97 9.15 14.32
CA ARG A 168 -24.90 8.84 12.88
C ARG A 168 -23.47 8.61 12.41
N SER A 169 -22.51 9.43 12.85
CA SER A 169 -21.09 9.27 12.51
C SER A 169 -20.53 7.96 13.04
N LEU A 170 -20.87 7.60 14.27
CA LEU A 170 -20.49 6.32 14.87
C LEU A 170 -21.11 5.12 14.13
N ALA A 171 -22.36 5.22 13.70
CA ALA A 171 -23.02 4.18 12.91
C ALA A 171 -22.35 4.00 11.54
N ILE A 172 -21.93 5.08 10.88
CA ILE A 172 -21.13 5.01 9.65
C ILE A 172 -19.80 4.30 9.90
N LYS A 173 -19.11 4.63 11.00
CA LYS A 173 -17.86 3.96 11.41
C LYS A 173 -18.07 2.46 11.58
N VAL A 174 -19.15 2.03 12.22
CA VAL A 174 -19.50 0.60 12.38
C VAL A 174 -19.62 -0.11 11.04
N PHE A 175 -20.39 0.45 10.09
CA PHE A 175 -20.55 -0.22 8.79
C PHE A 175 -19.23 -0.29 8.01
N ASN A 176 -18.36 0.72 8.11
CA ASN A 176 -17.02 0.64 7.55
C ASN A 176 -16.16 -0.42 8.23
N THR A 177 -16.18 -0.50 9.56
CA THR A 177 -15.43 -1.49 10.33
C THR A 177 -15.87 -2.92 10.01
N THR A 178 -17.18 -3.19 9.98
CA THR A 178 -17.68 -4.54 9.69
C THR A 178 -17.45 -4.93 8.23
N ALA A 179 -17.55 -3.99 7.29
CA ALA A 179 -17.23 -4.25 5.88
C ALA A 179 -15.73 -4.57 5.68
N SER A 180 -14.84 -3.84 6.36
CA SER A 180 -13.40 -4.10 6.36
C SER A 180 -13.07 -5.47 6.97
N TYR A 181 -13.72 -5.81 8.08
CA TYR A 181 -13.57 -7.08 8.76
C TYR A 181 -13.96 -8.28 7.87
N ASP A 182 -15.14 -8.22 7.25
CA ASP A 182 -15.60 -9.23 6.31
C ASP A 182 -14.70 -9.32 5.07
N ALA A 183 -14.18 -8.18 4.59
CA ALA A 183 -13.22 -8.14 3.48
C ALA A 183 -11.92 -8.88 3.82
N ALA A 184 -11.38 -8.69 5.03
CA ALA A 184 -10.16 -9.36 5.47
C ALA A 184 -10.35 -10.88 5.51
N ILE A 185 -11.47 -11.36 6.06
CA ILE A 185 -11.82 -12.78 6.12
C ILE A 185 -11.95 -13.36 4.71
N ALA A 186 -12.74 -12.72 3.84
CA ALA A 186 -12.97 -13.18 2.48
C ALA A 186 -11.66 -13.24 1.66
N ASN A 187 -10.81 -12.22 1.79
CA ASN A 187 -9.53 -12.17 1.08
C ASN A 187 -8.56 -13.23 1.57
N TYR A 188 -8.55 -13.53 2.88
CA TYR A 188 -7.76 -14.63 3.43
C TYR A 188 -8.13 -15.97 2.78
N PHE A 189 -9.41 -16.36 2.79
CA PHE A 189 -9.85 -17.64 2.20
C PHE A 189 -9.64 -17.68 0.69
N ASN A 190 -9.93 -16.59 -0.04
CA ASN A 190 -9.64 -16.52 -1.47
C ASN A 190 -8.15 -16.76 -1.78
N LYS A 191 -7.25 -16.23 -0.95
CA LYS A 191 -5.79 -16.40 -1.09
C LYS A 191 -5.36 -17.84 -0.80
N VAL A 192 -5.86 -18.43 0.29
CA VAL A 192 -5.54 -19.83 0.67
C VAL A 192 -5.98 -20.81 -0.41
N ASP A 193 -7.20 -20.66 -0.90
CA ASP A 193 -7.78 -21.54 -1.94
C ASP A 193 -7.38 -21.15 -3.37
N ASN A 194 -6.55 -20.12 -3.54
CA ASN A 194 -6.15 -19.57 -4.85
C ASN A 194 -7.34 -19.27 -5.77
N LEU A 195 -8.40 -18.68 -5.22
CA LEU A 195 -9.62 -18.37 -5.93
C LEU A 195 -9.62 -16.95 -6.50
N VAL A 196 -10.20 -16.80 -7.69
CA VAL A 196 -10.58 -15.47 -8.20
C VAL A 196 -12.01 -15.20 -7.73
N PRO A 197 -12.22 -14.23 -6.82
CA PRO A 197 -13.53 -14.00 -6.24
C PRO A 197 -14.51 -13.43 -7.28
N GLU A 198 -15.75 -13.87 -7.24
CA GLU A 198 -16.82 -13.30 -8.07
C GLU A 198 -17.11 -11.84 -7.71
N LYS A 199 -16.94 -11.48 -6.42
CA LYS A 199 -17.04 -10.12 -5.91
C LYS A 199 -15.73 -9.76 -5.21
N LEU A 200 -14.98 -8.83 -5.79
CA LEU A 200 -13.74 -8.33 -5.19
C LEU A 200 -14.07 -7.27 -4.13
N THR A 201 -13.65 -7.52 -2.90
CA THR A 201 -13.78 -6.59 -1.79
C THR A 201 -12.39 -6.15 -1.34
N LEU A 202 -12.14 -4.83 -1.36
CA LEU A 202 -10.88 -4.22 -0.96
C LEU A 202 -11.13 -3.29 0.22
N SER A 203 -10.24 -3.32 1.19
CA SER A 203 -10.27 -2.43 2.32
C SER A 203 -8.96 -1.67 2.44
N TYR A 204 -9.06 -0.35 2.57
CA TYR A 204 -7.95 0.56 2.78
C TYR A 204 -8.29 1.52 3.91
N LYS A 205 -7.33 1.82 4.76
CA LYS A 205 -7.44 2.80 5.83
C LYS A 205 -7.00 4.17 5.34
N LEU A 206 -7.78 5.21 5.66
CA LEU A 206 -7.38 6.59 5.39
C LEU A 206 -6.15 6.93 6.24
N GLU A 207 -5.04 7.21 5.59
CA GLU A 207 -3.81 7.68 6.22
C GLU A 207 -3.84 9.20 6.39
N GLU A 208 -4.06 9.92 5.30
CA GLU A 208 -4.13 11.37 5.33
C GLU A 208 -5.03 11.98 4.23
N THR A 209 -5.52 13.18 4.51
CA THR A 209 -6.14 14.04 3.49
C THR A 209 -5.06 14.90 2.88
N LEU A 210 -4.80 14.70 1.59
CA LEU A 210 -3.78 15.44 0.87
C LEU A 210 -4.21 16.86 0.57
N ARG A 211 -3.24 17.75 0.44
CA ARG A 211 -3.50 19.17 0.16
C ARG A 211 -4.31 19.37 -1.13
N TYR A 212 -3.99 18.59 -2.17
CA TYR A 212 -4.70 18.49 -3.45
C TYR A 212 -4.22 17.23 -4.19
N GLY A 213 -4.88 16.86 -5.28
CA GLY A 213 -4.51 15.73 -6.11
C GLY A 213 -3.36 16.03 -7.06
N GLU A 214 -3.37 15.40 -8.22
CA GLU A 214 -2.38 15.65 -9.26
C GLU A 214 -2.37 17.13 -9.68
N ASN A 215 -3.55 17.77 -9.67
CA ASN A 215 -3.73 19.19 -9.95
C ASN A 215 -4.40 19.91 -8.77
N PRO A 216 -4.14 21.24 -8.60
CA PRO A 216 -4.58 21.99 -7.41
C PRO A 216 -6.08 22.02 -7.16
N HIS A 217 -6.92 21.86 -8.18
CA HIS A 217 -8.38 21.86 -8.05
C HIS A 217 -8.97 20.49 -7.66
N GLN A 218 -8.18 19.44 -7.62
CA GLN A 218 -8.60 18.07 -7.31
C GLN A 218 -8.44 17.81 -5.81
N LYS A 219 -9.48 17.30 -5.15
CA LYS A 219 -9.38 16.75 -3.80
C LYS A 219 -8.73 15.38 -3.87
N ALA A 220 -7.88 15.07 -2.90
CA ALA A 220 -7.18 13.78 -2.86
C ALA A 220 -7.01 13.28 -1.42
N TYR A 221 -6.92 11.97 -1.32
CA TYR A 221 -6.78 11.23 -0.08
C TYR A 221 -5.77 10.12 -0.29
N HIS A 222 -4.93 9.90 0.70
CA HIS A 222 -4.02 8.76 0.74
C HIS A 222 -4.61 7.68 1.63
N TYR A 223 -4.80 6.51 1.06
CA TYR A 223 -5.26 5.31 1.77
C TYR A 223 -4.17 4.26 1.72
N THR A 224 -3.98 3.55 2.82
CA THR A 224 -2.99 2.48 2.96
C THR A 224 -3.63 1.16 3.32
N GLN A 225 -2.94 0.07 3.03
CA GLN A 225 -3.23 -1.25 3.57
C GLN A 225 -2.12 -1.64 4.53
N ASP A 226 -2.46 -2.39 5.57
CA ASP A 226 -1.47 -2.97 6.46
C ASP A 226 -0.93 -4.25 5.81
N ASN A 227 -0.02 -4.08 4.86
CA ASN A 227 0.66 -5.16 4.14
C ASN A 227 2.18 -5.10 4.34
N ASN A 228 2.85 -6.18 3.99
CA ASN A 228 4.30 -6.31 4.05
C ASN A 228 4.94 -6.19 2.66
N GLU A 229 4.47 -5.24 1.84
CA GLU A 229 5.13 -4.96 0.55
C GLU A 229 6.57 -4.50 0.74
N SER A 230 7.40 -4.81 -0.26
CA SER A 230 8.78 -4.35 -0.29
C SER A 230 8.81 -2.82 -0.38
N TYR A 231 9.61 -2.19 0.48
CA TYR A 231 9.75 -0.74 0.52
C TYR A 231 8.43 0.05 0.53
N ALA A 232 7.37 -0.50 1.13
CA ALA A 232 6.09 0.21 1.21
C ALA A 232 6.24 1.56 1.91
N LEU A 233 5.73 2.62 1.28
CA LEU A 233 5.87 4.00 1.77
C LEU A 233 5.25 4.22 3.15
N GLN A 234 4.17 3.49 3.50
CA GLN A 234 3.57 3.56 4.84
C GLN A 234 4.51 3.07 5.96
N ASN A 235 5.52 2.28 5.62
CA ASN A 235 6.52 1.78 6.56
C ASN A 235 7.77 2.65 6.62
N ALA A 236 7.87 3.67 5.75
CA ALA A 236 8.98 4.62 5.75
C ALA A 236 8.81 5.68 6.83
N VAL A 237 9.90 6.00 7.53
CA VAL A 237 9.91 6.99 8.60
C VAL A 237 10.35 8.33 8.05
N GLN A 238 9.49 9.34 8.16
CA GLN A 238 9.87 10.71 7.80
C GLN A 238 10.82 11.30 8.84
N LEU A 239 12.03 11.62 8.43
CA LEU A 239 13.05 12.23 9.30
C LEU A 239 13.06 13.76 9.20
N HIS A 240 12.66 14.32 8.04
CA HIS A 240 12.67 15.78 7.82
C HIS A 240 11.70 16.19 6.71
N GLY A 241 11.31 17.48 6.72
CA GLY A 241 10.58 18.16 5.67
C GLY A 241 9.05 18.15 5.87
N LYS A 242 8.34 18.54 4.84
CA LYS A 242 6.85 18.57 4.81
C LYS A 242 6.30 17.19 4.46
N ALA A 243 5.03 16.95 4.74
CA ALA A 243 4.30 15.79 4.24
C ALA A 243 4.40 15.67 2.71
N MET A 244 4.27 14.46 2.18
CA MET A 244 4.28 14.21 0.74
C MET A 244 3.01 14.78 0.09
N SER A 245 3.15 15.28 -1.13
CA SER A 245 2.00 15.58 -1.99
C SER A 245 1.58 14.34 -2.76
N TYR A 246 0.42 14.38 -3.41
CA TYR A 246 -0.05 13.34 -4.33
C TYR A 246 1.03 12.92 -5.34
N ASN A 247 1.63 13.90 -6.05
CA ASN A 247 2.68 13.63 -7.02
C ASN A 247 3.97 13.10 -6.38
N ASN A 248 4.29 13.54 -5.15
CA ASN A 248 5.44 13.00 -4.42
C ASN A 248 5.27 11.51 -4.09
N ILE A 249 4.07 11.09 -3.67
CA ILE A 249 3.77 9.69 -3.37
C ILE A 249 3.89 8.84 -4.64
N GLN A 250 3.36 9.31 -5.78
CA GLN A 250 3.48 8.61 -7.06
C GLN A 250 4.94 8.45 -7.51
N ASP A 251 5.70 9.54 -7.47
CA ASP A 251 7.11 9.53 -7.89
C ASP A 251 7.98 8.69 -6.95
N ALA A 252 7.74 8.77 -5.63
CA ALA A 252 8.43 7.96 -4.64
C ALA A 252 8.13 6.46 -4.82
N SER A 253 6.86 6.08 -5.03
CA SER A 253 6.49 4.70 -5.35
C SER A 253 7.20 4.20 -6.62
N ALA A 254 7.24 5.01 -7.68
CA ALA A 254 7.94 4.64 -8.91
C ALA A 254 9.45 4.46 -8.70
N ALA A 255 10.07 5.28 -7.84
CA ALA A 255 11.49 5.14 -7.50
C ALA A 255 11.76 3.85 -6.71
N LEU A 256 10.88 3.51 -5.75
CA LEU A 256 10.99 2.31 -4.94
C LEU A 256 10.72 1.03 -5.73
N ASP A 257 9.77 1.05 -6.67
CA ASP A 257 9.54 -0.06 -7.61
C ASP A 257 10.82 -0.43 -8.37
N ILE A 258 11.54 0.59 -8.88
CA ILE A 258 12.80 0.38 -9.60
C ILE A 258 13.90 -0.06 -8.64
N LEU A 259 14.02 0.58 -7.47
CA LEU A 259 15.06 0.26 -6.49
C LEU A 259 14.94 -1.19 -5.99
N SER A 260 13.71 -1.71 -5.88
CA SER A 260 13.46 -3.08 -5.44
C SER A 260 14.05 -4.16 -6.35
N GLU A 261 14.34 -3.84 -7.63
CA GLU A 261 14.97 -4.75 -8.59
C GLU A 261 16.44 -5.06 -8.29
N PHE A 262 17.09 -4.23 -7.46
CA PHE A 262 18.54 -4.30 -7.23
C PHE A 262 18.86 -4.83 -5.84
N ASN A 263 19.74 -5.84 -5.79
CA ASN A 263 20.35 -6.31 -4.54
C ASN A 263 21.72 -5.64 -4.31
N GLU A 264 22.32 -5.15 -5.37
CA GLU A 264 23.55 -4.37 -5.36
C GLU A 264 23.24 -2.94 -4.86
N THR A 265 24.25 -2.23 -4.39
CA THR A 265 24.09 -0.80 -4.07
C THR A 265 23.66 -0.05 -5.31
N ALA A 266 22.48 0.55 -5.26
CA ALA A 266 21.86 1.22 -6.39
C ALA A 266 21.34 2.61 -6.01
N CYS A 267 21.29 3.48 -7.01
CA CYS A 267 20.65 4.78 -6.93
C CYS A 267 19.65 4.94 -8.08
N VAL A 268 18.45 5.37 -7.73
CA VAL A 268 17.35 5.62 -8.67
C VAL A 268 16.89 7.07 -8.53
N ALA A 269 17.02 7.84 -9.60
CA ALA A 269 16.47 9.18 -9.71
C ALA A 269 15.22 9.15 -10.59
N VAL A 270 14.11 9.68 -10.08
CA VAL A 270 12.79 9.68 -10.76
C VAL A 270 12.25 11.10 -10.88
N LYS A 271 11.59 11.36 -12.00
CA LYS A 271 10.78 12.54 -12.22
C LYS A 271 9.56 12.18 -13.08
N HIS A 272 8.36 12.58 -12.61
CA HIS A 272 7.10 12.28 -13.29
C HIS A 272 6.91 10.78 -13.55
N MET A 273 7.17 9.98 -12.49
CA MET A 273 7.05 8.50 -12.48
C MET A 273 7.96 7.76 -13.46
N ASN A 274 8.90 8.43 -14.13
CA ASN A 274 9.88 7.78 -14.98
C ASN A 274 11.30 8.00 -14.43
N PRO A 275 12.18 7.00 -14.56
CA PRO A 275 13.57 7.17 -14.17
C PRO A 275 14.26 8.17 -15.11
N CYS A 276 15.09 9.03 -14.56
CA CYS A 276 16.02 9.88 -15.30
C CYS A 276 17.49 9.49 -15.09
N GLY A 277 17.78 8.73 -14.04
CA GLY A 277 19.10 8.16 -13.78
C GLY A 277 18.98 6.94 -12.86
N VAL A 278 19.45 5.79 -13.34
CA VAL A 278 19.55 4.56 -12.55
C VAL A 278 20.94 4.00 -12.66
N THR A 279 21.55 3.65 -11.55
CA THR A 279 22.92 3.14 -11.51
C THR A 279 23.13 2.15 -10.37
N ILE A 280 24.10 1.28 -10.56
CA ILE A 280 24.72 0.48 -9.51
C ILE A 280 26.13 1.01 -9.26
N GLY A 281 26.64 0.85 -8.04
CA GLY A 281 27.99 1.26 -7.65
C GLY A 281 28.52 0.45 -6.46
N GLU A 282 29.79 0.58 -6.16
CA GLU A 282 30.39 -0.06 -4.98
C GLU A 282 29.95 0.65 -3.67
N THR A 283 29.66 1.95 -3.77
CA THR A 283 29.21 2.80 -2.65
C THR A 283 27.98 3.62 -3.06
N VAL A 284 27.20 4.08 -2.07
CA VAL A 284 26.08 4.99 -2.29
C VAL A 284 26.53 6.29 -2.94
N PHE A 285 27.72 6.78 -2.58
CA PHE A 285 28.32 7.98 -3.20
C PHE A 285 28.56 7.78 -4.69
N GLU A 286 29.16 6.66 -5.08
CA GLU A 286 29.40 6.33 -6.48
C GLU A 286 28.08 6.18 -7.23
N ALA A 287 27.15 5.36 -6.70
CA ALA A 287 25.84 5.14 -7.31
C ALA A 287 25.10 6.47 -7.54
N TYR A 288 25.02 7.33 -6.52
CA TYR A 288 24.38 8.64 -6.67
C TYR A 288 25.11 9.55 -7.65
N SER A 289 26.46 9.56 -7.63
CA SER A 289 27.26 10.40 -8.51
C SER A 289 27.01 10.07 -9.97
N ARG A 290 26.99 8.78 -10.29
CA ARG A 290 26.72 8.28 -11.65
C ARG A 290 25.26 8.48 -12.04
N ALA A 291 24.31 8.33 -11.12
CA ALA A 291 22.90 8.63 -11.38
C ALA A 291 22.69 10.13 -11.73
N TYR A 292 23.38 11.00 -11.02
CA TYR A 292 23.38 12.44 -11.33
C TYR A 292 23.97 12.71 -12.73
N GLU A 293 25.07 12.05 -13.11
CA GLU A 293 25.73 12.23 -14.40
C GLU A 293 24.96 11.61 -15.58
N ALA A 294 24.01 10.71 -15.30
CA ALA A 294 23.13 10.16 -16.34
C ALA A 294 22.23 11.23 -16.97
N ASP A 295 21.61 12.07 -16.13
CA ASP A 295 20.81 13.22 -16.59
C ASP A 295 20.81 14.33 -15.53
N PRO A 296 21.83 15.20 -15.54
CA PRO A 296 21.96 16.28 -14.55
C PRO A 296 20.88 17.36 -14.66
N VAL A 297 20.15 17.40 -15.77
CA VAL A 297 19.07 18.35 -16.00
C VAL A 297 17.76 17.85 -15.38
N SER A 298 17.39 16.61 -15.67
CA SER A 298 16.11 16.06 -15.23
C SER A 298 16.09 15.74 -13.75
N ILE A 299 17.20 15.35 -13.13
CA ILE A 299 17.32 15.05 -11.70
C ILE A 299 17.03 16.26 -10.81
N PHE A 300 17.20 17.48 -11.32
CA PHE A 300 16.85 18.70 -10.60
C PHE A 300 15.35 18.73 -10.27
N GLY A 301 15.01 18.83 -8.99
CA GLY A 301 13.62 18.76 -8.49
C GLY A 301 13.01 17.36 -8.57
N GLY A 302 13.83 16.33 -8.77
CA GLY A 302 13.41 14.94 -8.75
C GLY A 302 13.44 14.31 -7.35
N ILE A 303 13.13 13.04 -7.34
CA ILE A 303 13.20 12.15 -6.16
C ILE A 303 14.38 11.20 -6.35
N VAL A 304 15.14 10.99 -5.30
CA VAL A 304 16.27 10.05 -5.28
C VAL A 304 16.02 8.97 -4.24
N ALA A 305 16.12 7.71 -4.65
CA ALA A 305 16.06 6.53 -3.78
C ALA A 305 17.37 5.74 -3.86
N VAL A 306 17.89 5.30 -2.72
CA VAL A 306 19.11 4.48 -2.61
C VAL A 306 18.89 3.32 -1.63
N ASN A 307 19.36 2.14 -1.96
CA ASN A 307 19.41 0.99 -1.05
C ASN A 307 20.77 0.94 -0.35
N GLY A 308 20.88 1.69 0.72
CA GLY A 308 22.08 1.78 1.54
C GLY A 308 22.05 3.01 2.43
N ARG A 309 23.13 3.20 3.17
CA ARG A 309 23.30 4.32 4.09
C ARG A 309 23.92 5.53 3.40
N VAL A 310 23.26 6.67 3.53
CA VAL A 310 23.76 7.96 3.03
C VAL A 310 24.79 8.51 4.02
N ASP A 311 26.05 8.59 3.58
CA ASP A 311 27.15 9.17 4.32
C ASP A 311 27.27 10.69 4.09
N LYS A 312 28.20 11.34 4.81
CA LYS A 312 28.48 12.77 4.71
C LYS A 312 28.78 13.21 3.27
N GLN A 313 29.65 12.47 2.57
CA GLN A 313 30.10 12.86 1.23
C GLN A 313 28.94 12.81 0.22
N THR A 314 28.12 11.78 0.32
CA THR A 314 26.89 11.64 -0.48
C THR A 314 25.92 12.77 -0.20
N ALA A 315 25.72 13.09 1.10
CA ALA A 315 24.83 14.17 1.51
C ALA A 315 25.30 15.54 1.01
N GLU A 316 26.61 15.85 1.03
CA GLU A 316 27.17 17.07 0.47
C GLU A 316 26.86 17.19 -1.03
N LYS A 317 27.03 16.11 -1.79
CA LYS A 317 26.72 16.09 -3.21
C LYS A 317 25.21 16.20 -3.48
N MET A 318 24.35 15.50 -2.73
CA MET A 318 22.88 15.63 -2.81
C MET A 318 22.41 17.04 -2.43
N HIS A 319 23.07 17.67 -1.46
CA HIS A 319 22.75 19.02 -1.03
C HIS A 319 23.09 20.07 -2.08
N SER A 320 24.02 19.80 -3.00
CA SER A 320 24.45 20.77 -4.02
C SER A 320 23.37 21.13 -5.04
N ILE A 321 22.33 20.27 -5.22
CA ILE A 321 21.23 20.51 -6.13
C ILE A 321 19.88 20.55 -5.38
N PHE A 322 18.84 21.03 -6.03
CA PHE A 322 17.49 20.94 -5.49
C PHE A 322 16.91 19.53 -5.75
N LEU A 323 16.58 18.82 -4.67
CA LEU A 323 15.84 17.56 -4.68
C LEU A 323 14.54 17.75 -3.87
N GLU A 324 13.48 17.10 -4.30
CA GLU A 324 12.19 17.11 -3.57
C GLU A 324 12.20 16.12 -2.40
N ILE A 325 12.70 14.89 -2.65
CA ILE A 325 12.69 13.79 -1.68
C ILE A 325 13.98 12.97 -1.82
N ILE A 326 14.50 12.53 -0.68
CA ILE A 326 15.52 11.49 -0.59
C ILE A 326 14.95 10.33 0.24
N LEU A 327 15.05 9.13 -0.32
CA LEU A 327 14.65 7.86 0.28
C LEU A 327 15.91 6.99 0.43
N ALA A 328 16.22 6.50 1.62
CA ALA A 328 17.38 5.65 1.85
C ALA A 328 17.13 4.65 2.98
N ASP A 329 17.88 3.55 3.00
CA ASP A 329 17.78 2.57 4.07
C ASP A 329 18.21 3.17 5.41
N ASP A 330 19.22 4.06 5.40
CA ASP A 330 19.69 4.75 6.60
C ASP A 330 20.51 6.01 6.26
N TYR A 331 20.83 6.80 7.29
CA TYR A 331 21.61 8.03 7.17
C TYR A 331 22.61 8.16 8.34
N ASP A 332 23.81 8.64 8.07
CA ASP A 332 24.72 9.09 9.11
C ASP A 332 24.24 10.41 9.73
N GLU A 333 24.58 10.67 10.99
CA GLU A 333 24.21 11.90 11.69
C GLU A 333 24.72 13.15 10.95
N GLU A 334 25.99 13.14 10.51
CA GLU A 334 26.57 14.22 9.72
C GLU A 334 25.84 14.45 8.39
N ALA A 335 25.34 13.37 7.76
CA ALA A 335 24.54 13.47 6.55
C ALA A 335 23.20 14.18 6.80
N LEU A 336 22.52 13.82 7.89
CA LEU A 336 21.27 14.49 8.29
C LEU A 336 21.49 15.97 8.62
N GLU A 337 22.58 16.31 9.33
CA GLU A 337 22.93 17.72 9.63
C GLU A 337 23.10 18.56 8.35
N ILE A 338 23.63 17.98 7.28
CA ILE A 338 23.81 18.65 6.00
C ILE A 338 22.46 18.78 5.26
N LEU A 339 21.74 17.69 5.11
CA LEU A 339 20.52 17.64 4.30
C LEU A 339 19.37 18.45 4.91
N THR A 340 19.24 18.46 6.24
CA THR A 340 18.18 19.19 6.97
C THR A 340 18.30 20.71 6.90
N LYS A 341 19.46 21.27 6.46
CA LYS A 341 19.59 22.70 6.15
C LYS A 341 18.61 23.16 5.08
N LYS A 342 18.15 22.24 4.20
CA LYS A 342 17.11 22.52 3.20
C LYS A 342 15.72 22.25 3.79
N LYS A 343 15.06 23.25 4.33
CA LYS A 343 13.77 23.18 5.05
C LYS A 343 12.66 22.42 4.32
N ASN A 344 12.66 22.42 2.99
CA ASN A 344 11.61 21.79 2.19
C ASN A 344 11.99 20.41 1.66
N LEU A 345 13.23 19.96 1.82
CA LEU A 345 13.68 18.64 1.43
C LEU A 345 13.03 17.60 2.33
N ARG A 346 12.38 16.63 1.75
CA ARG A 346 11.80 15.50 2.47
C ARG A 346 12.81 14.39 2.55
N ILE A 347 13.04 13.87 3.76
CA ILE A 347 14.01 12.81 4.03
C ILE A 347 13.25 11.67 4.68
N TYR A 348 13.31 10.49 4.06
CA TYR A 348 12.65 9.29 4.56
C TYR A 348 13.65 8.15 4.74
N LYS A 349 13.57 7.50 5.90
CA LYS A 349 14.23 6.22 6.15
C LYS A 349 13.29 5.11 5.71
N LEU A 350 13.76 4.22 4.83
CA LEU A 350 12.99 3.13 4.28
C LEU A 350 12.77 2.01 5.32
N GLY A 351 11.71 1.26 5.13
CA GLY A 351 11.45 -0.01 5.81
C GLY A 351 12.24 -1.16 5.18
N THR A 352 11.90 -2.38 5.57
CA THR A 352 12.59 -3.58 5.10
C THR A 352 12.29 -3.87 3.63
N LYS A 353 13.34 -4.19 2.87
CA LYS A 353 13.20 -4.80 1.54
C LYS A 353 12.78 -6.26 1.70
N ASN A 354 11.77 -6.67 0.96
CA ASN A 354 11.35 -8.07 0.83
C ASN A 354 10.88 -8.33 -0.62
N ASN A 355 10.47 -9.53 -0.93
CA ASN A 355 9.99 -9.91 -2.27
C ASN A 355 8.44 -10.02 -2.33
N ASN A 356 7.75 -9.49 -1.35
CA ASN A 356 6.29 -9.50 -1.33
C ASN A 356 5.76 -8.35 -2.18
N HIS A 357 4.95 -8.69 -3.16
CA HIS A 357 4.21 -7.74 -3.99
C HIS A 357 2.75 -8.16 -4.03
N GLU A 358 1.89 -7.22 -3.72
CA GLU A 358 0.45 -7.39 -3.87
C GLU A 358 0.05 -7.29 -5.36
N LYS A 359 -1.22 -7.59 -5.65
CA LYS A 359 -1.74 -7.42 -7.01
C LYS A 359 -1.82 -5.95 -7.39
N GLN A 360 -1.49 -5.64 -8.63
CA GLN A 360 -1.67 -4.30 -9.17
C GLN A 360 -3.13 -4.05 -9.52
N ILE A 361 -3.65 -2.90 -9.08
CA ILE A 361 -5.02 -2.45 -9.35
C ILE A 361 -4.95 -1.16 -10.13
N LYS A 362 -5.66 -1.12 -11.26
CA LYS A 362 -5.74 0.06 -12.11
C LYS A 362 -7.19 0.45 -12.35
N SER A 363 -7.53 1.69 -12.04
CA SER A 363 -8.84 2.26 -12.35
C SER A 363 -9.04 2.39 -13.85
N VAL A 364 -10.19 1.97 -14.35
CA VAL A 364 -10.65 2.17 -15.72
C VAL A 364 -12.08 2.72 -15.69
N ARG A 365 -12.55 3.25 -16.82
CA ARG A 365 -13.91 3.78 -16.87
C ARG A 365 -14.93 2.66 -16.57
N GLY A 366 -15.63 2.79 -15.46
CA GLY A 366 -16.67 1.86 -15.01
C GLY A 366 -16.18 0.62 -14.27
N GLY A 367 -14.89 0.53 -13.91
CA GLY A 367 -14.36 -0.62 -13.18
C GLY A 367 -12.89 -0.51 -12.82
N ILE A 368 -12.31 -1.66 -12.52
CA ILE A 368 -10.88 -1.82 -12.25
C ILE A 368 -10.32 -3.00 -13.02
N LEU A 369 -9.05 -2.94 -13.35
CA LEU A 369 -8.24 -4.07 -13.79
C LEU A 369 -7.37 -4.53 -12.64
N VAL A 370 -7.25 -5.84 -12.45
CA VAL A 370 -6.40 -6.47 -11.43
C VAL A 370 -5.48 -7.44 -12.14
N GLN A 371 -4.18 -7.35 -11.85
CA GLN A 371 -3.17 -8.24 -12.41
C GLN A 371 -2.10 -8.56 -11.37
N ASP A 372 -1.34 -9.60 -11.61
CA ASP A 372 -0.14 -9.89 -10.83
C ASP A 372 0.95 -8.85 -11.12
N PHE A 373 1.84 -8.67 -10.15
CA PHE A 373 3.03 -7.87 -10.34
C PHE A 373 3.94 -8.49 -11.43
N ASN A 374 4.63 -7.67 -12.19
CA ASN A 374 5.58 -8.11 -13.21
C ASN A 374 6.92 -8.51 -12.55
N ASN A 375 6.93 -9.64 -11.83
CA ASN A 375 8.08 -10.10 -11.05
C ASN A 375 9.12 -10.85 -11.88
N LYS A 376 8.75 -11.30 -13.08
CA LYS A 376 9.63 -12.10 -13.95
C LYS A 376 10.41 -11.17 -14.87
N LEU A 377 11.73 -11.29 -14.91
CA LEU A 377 12.58 -10.46 -15.77
C LEU A 377 12.82 -11.12 -17.13
N THR A 378 13.33 -12.33 -17.11
CA THR A 378 13.58 -13.18 -18.29
C THR A 378 13.74 -14.61 -17.82
N ASP A 379 13.51 -15.59 -18.70
CA ASP A 379 13.87 -16.98 -18.44
C ASP A 379 15.34 -17.22 -18.78
N GLU A 380 15.71 -16.87 -20.02
CA GLU A 380 17.05 -17.04 -20.57
C GLU A 380 17.22 -16.11 -21.78
N PHE A 381 18.45 -15.62 -22.01
CA PHE A 381 18.77 -14.89 -23.23
C PHE A 381 19.06 -15.85 -24.38
N GLU A 382 18.24 -15.79 -25.41
CA GLU A 382 18.48 -16.48 -26.66
C GLU A 382 19.29 -15.59 -27.62
N ASN A 383 20.53 -15.99 -27.94
CA ASN A 383 21.30 -15.26 -28.94
C ASN A 383 20.77 -15.56 -30.35
N VAL A 384 20.23 -14.57 -31.04
CA VAL A 384 19.57 -14.71 -32.36
C VAL A 384 20.43 -14.20 -33.50
N THR A 385 21.54 -13.49 -33.23
CA THR A 385 22.49 -12.99 -34.22
C THR A 385 23.75 -13.84 -34.31
N GLU A 386 24.54 -13.67 -35.41
CA GLU A 386 25.84 -14.28 -35.57
C GLU A 386 26.80 -13.88 -34.47
N LYS A 387 26.90 -12.58 -34.18
CA LYS A 387 27.66 -12.05 -33.06
C LYS A 387 26.94 -12.35 -31.75
N LYS A 388 27.67 -12.94 -30.81
CA LYS A 388 27.15 -13.26 -29.48
C LYS A 388 27.46 -12.16 -28.48
N ILE A 389 26.64 -12.03 -27.46
CA ILE A 389 26.88 -11.10 -26.35
C ILE A 389 28.04 -11.56 -25.49
N THR A 390 28.80 -10.61 -24.94
CA THR A 390 29.83 -10.87 -23.93
C THR A 390 29.22 -10.95 -22.51
N PRO A 391 29.94 -11.46 -21.51
CA PRO A 391 29.47 -11.45 -20.12
C PRO A 391 29.18 -10.02 -19.58
N GLU A 392 29.94 -9.02 -20.00
CA GLU A 392 29.75 -7.62 -19.64
C GLU A 392 28.44 -7.09 -20.24
N GLN A 393 28.25 -7.31 -21.55
CA GLN A 393 27.01 -6.95 -22.24
C GLN A 393 25.81 -7.65 -21.63
N LYS A 394 25.94 -8.92 -21.21
CA LYS A 394 24.86 -9.64 -20.54
C LYS A 394 24.45 -8.93 -19.26
N ARG A 395 25.40 -8.53 -18.40
CA ARG A 395 25.09 -7.79 -17.16
C ARG A 395 24.39 -6.46 -17.44
N ASP A 396 24.87 -5.70 -18.44
CA ASP A 396 24.25 -4.43 -18.82
C ASP A 396 22.85 -4.59 -19.44
N LEU A 397 22.63 -5.67 -20.22
CA LEU A 397 21.30 -5.98 -20.76
C LEU A 397 20.32 -6.40 -19.67
N GLU A 398 20.74 -7.19 -18.67
CA GLU A 398 19.94 -7.55 -17.49
C GLU A 398 19.60 -6.30 -16.67
N PHE A 399 20.57 -5.43 -16.43
CA PHE A 399 20.34 -4.14 -15.80
C PHE A 399 19.33 -3.29 -16.60
N GLY A 400 19.52 -3.22 -17.92
CA GLY A 400 18.62 -2.50 -18.81
C GLY A 400 17.19 -3.01 -18.78
N LEU A 401 17.00 -4.35 -18.71
CA LEU A 401 15.67 -4.94 -18.56
C LEU A 401 15.02 -4.61 -17.22
N LYS A 402 15.78 -4.63 -16.11
CA LYS A 402 15.30 -4.22 -14.78
C LYS A 402 14.78 -2.78 -14.80
N VAL A 403 15.43 -1.89 -15.53
CA VAL A 403 15.01 -0.49 -15.65
C VAL A 403 13.86 -0.33 -16.62
N VAL A 404 13.96 -0.88 -17.84
CA VAL A 404 12.99 -0.62 -18.91
C VAL A 404 11.58 -1.11 -18.57
N LYS A 405 11.45 -2.19 -17.78
CA LYS A 405 10.16 -2.68 -17.31
C LYS A 405 9.39 -1.68 -16.43
N HIS A 406 10.07 -0.68 -15.89
CA HIS A 406 9.48 0.38 -15.08
C HIS A 406 9.32 1.71 -15.85
N VAL A 407 9.75 1.78 -17.07
CA VAL A 407 9.60 2.95 -17.96
C VAL A 407 8.27 2.85 -18.72
N LYS A 408 7.58 3.97 -18.84
CA LYS A 408 6.30 4.02 -19.57
C LYS A 408 6.47 3.65 -21.05
N SER A 409 5.66 2.70 -21.54
CA SER A 409 5.72 2.17 -22.91
C SER A 409 5.29 3.20 -23.99
N ASN A 410 5.79 3.13 -25.22
CA ASN A 410 6.94 2.32 -25.64
C ASN A 410 8.21 2.84 -24.97
N ALA A 411 9.03 1.92 -24.47
CA ALA A 411 10.20 2.24 -23.67
C ALA A 411 11.49 1.67 -24.26
N ILE A 412 12.56 2.49 -24.26
CA ILE A 412 13.93 2.11 -24.59
C ILE A 412 14.87 2.66 -23.54
N VAL A 413 15.84 1.85 -23.10
CA VAL A 413 16.90 2.26 -22.18
C VAL A 413 18.26 1.92 -22.77
N VAL A 414 19.16 2.91 -22.85
CA VAL A 414 20.56 2.75 -23.24
C VAL A 414 21.39 2.64 -21.97
N VAL A 415 22.25 1.61 -21.91
CA VAL A 415 23.00 1.25 -20.70
C VAL A 415 24.47 1.00 -21.04
N LYS A 416 25.34 1.39 -20.14
CA LYS A 416 26.74 0.99 -20.12
C LYS A 416 27.29 0.95 -18.70
N ASP A 417 28.00 -0.10 -18.38
CA ASP A 417 28.67 -0.31 -17.08
C ASP A 417 27.71 -0.13 -15.89
N GLY A 418 26.49 -0.68 -15.96
CA GLY A 418 25.47 -0.58 -14.90
C GLY A 418 24.96 0.84 -14.67
N GLN A 419 24.92 1.67 -15.71
CA GLN A 419 24.39 3.04 -15.68
C GLN A 419 23.49 3.28 -16.89
N THR A 420 22.32 3.90 -16.66
CA THR A 420 21.49 4.42 -17.75
C THR A 420 22.16 5.65 -18.38
N LEU A 421 22.21 5.70 -19.71
CA LEU A 421 22.77 6.79 -20.48
C LEU A 421 21.71 7.60 -21.21
N GLY A 422 20.58 6.97 -21.51
CA GLY A 422 19.44 7.60 -22.15
C GLY A 422 18.19 6.73 -22.02
N ILE A 423 17.05 7.40 -21.87
CA ILE A 423 15.75 6.76 -21.62
C ILE A 423 14.71 7.39 -22.54
N GLY A 424 14.12 6.60 -23.42
CA GLY A 424 12.96 6.96 -24.21
C GLY A 424 11.72 6.40 -23.58
N ALA A 425 10.78 7.25 -23.16
CA ALA A 425 9.58 6.85 -22.41
C ALA A 425 8.30 7.33 -23.09
N GLY A 426 7.24 6.52 -23.03
CA GLY A 426 5.87 6.94 -23.34
C GLY A 426 5.59 7.29 -24.80
N GLN A 427 6.33 6.72 -25.75
CA GLN A 427 6.16 7.05 -27.16
C GLN A 427 5.17 6.14 -27.88
N MET A 428 4.40 6.70 -28.84
CA MET A 428 3.43 5.95 -29.62
C MET A 428 4.08 4.96 -30.59
N ASN A 429 5.34 5.14 -30.94
CA ASN A 429 6.08 4.24 -31.80
C ASN A 429 7.45 3.91 -31.22
N ARG A 430 7.96 2.72 -31.55
CA ARG A 430 9.21 2.18 -31.03
C ARG A 430 10.43 2.99 -31.44
N VAL A 431 10.53 3.34 -32.72
CA VAL A 431 11.68 4.08 -33.24
C VAL A 431 11.78 5.48 -32.63
N GLY A 432 10.66 6.13 -32.33
CA GLY A 432 10.64 7.41 -31.61
C GLY A 432 11.23 7.32 -30.20
N SER A 433 10.86 6.27 -29.47
CA SER A 433 11.44 5.98 -28.16
C SER A 433 12.95 5.69 -28.26
N CYS A 434 13.34 4.88 -29.26
CA CYS A 434 14.74 4.58 -29.55
C CYS A 434 15.55 5.85 -29.85
N LYS A 435 15.02 6.73 -30.69
CA LYS A 435 15.65 8.01 -31.04
C LYS A 435 15.88 8.89 -29.80
N ILE A 436 14.87 9.07 -28.95
CA ILE A 436 14.98 9.87 -27.72
C ILE A 436 16.07 9.31 -26.80
N ALA A 437 16.09 8.00 -26.57
CA ALA A 437 17.09 7.37 -25.71
C ALA A 437 18.52 7.54 -26.25
N LEU A 438 18.69 7.36 -27.55
CA LEU A 438 20.01 7.47 -28.21
C LEU A 438 20.49 8.93 -28.31
N GLU A 439 19.61 9.88 -28.62
CA GLU A 439 19.95 11.32 -28.62
C GLU A 439 20.35 11.79 -27.21
N GLN A 440 19.66 11.34 -26.16
CA GLN A 440 20.02 11.64 -24.76
C GLN A 440 21.39 11.03 -24.40
N ALA A 441 21.65 9.79 -24.78
CA ALA A 441 22.93 9.14 -24.55
C ALA A 441 24.08 9.83 -25.32
N GLY A 442 23.79 10.37 -26.53
CA GLY A 442 24.73 11.08 -27.38
C GLY A 442 25.99 10.26 -27.65
N LYS A 443 27.16 10.85 -27.46
CA LYS A 443 28.46 10.18 -27.69
C LYS A 443 28.70 9.02 -26.71
N LYS A 444 28.08 9.03 -25.54
CA LYS A 444 28.19 7.93 -24.54
C LYS A 444 27.53 6.64 -25.02
N ALA A 445 26.66 6.69 -26.05
CA ALA A 445 26.02 5.51 -26.65
C ALA A 445 27.04 4.58 -27.33
N GLU A 446 28.22 5.09 -27.75
CA GLU A 446 29.24 4.26 -28.36
C GLU A 446 29.73 3.18 -27.42
N GLY A 447 29.59 1.92 -27.85
CA GLY A 447 29.93 0.75 -27.06
C GLY A 447 28.91 0.34 -25.98
N ALA A 448 27.79 1.08 -25.85
CA ALA A 448 26.72 0.77 -24.93
C ALA A 448 25.83 -0.38 -25.45
N VAL A 449 24.88 -0.81 -24.60
CA VAL A 449 23.82 -1.75 -24.94
C VAL A 449 22.46 -1.06 -24.89
N LEU A 450 21.43 -1.68 -25.49
CA LEU A 450 20.08 -1.15 -25.58
C LEU A 450 19.07 -2.22 -25.12
N ALA A 451 18.18 -1.85 -24.20
CA ALA A 451 17.08 -2.68 -23.75
C ALA A 451 15.72 -2.09 -24.19
N SER A 452 14.84 -2.96 -24.68
CA SER A 452 13.50 -2.62 -25.13
C SER A 452 12.44 -3.36 -24.32
N ASP A 453 11.36 -2.68 -23.95
CA ASP A 453 10.23 -3.26 -23.20
C ASP A 453 9.37 -4.21 -24.06
N ALA A 454 9.47 -4.14 -25.41
CA ALA A 454 8.77 -5.02 -26.35
C ALA A 454 9.57 -5.21 -27.63
N PHE A 455 9.05 -6.05 -28.53
CA PHE A 455 9.71 -6.37 -29.80
C PHE A 455 9.84 -5.18 -30.75
N PHE A 456 10.81 -5.24 -31.64
CA PHE A 456 10.95 -4.30 -32.73
C PHE A 456 9.99 -4.67 -33.88
N PRO A 457 9.02 -3.79 -34.23
CA PRO A 457 8.08 -4.08 -35.29
C PRO A 457 8.71 -4.06 -36.69
N MET A 458 9.84 -3.35 -36.85
CA MET A 458 10.61 -3.16 -38.09
C MET A 458 12.10 -3.04 -37.76
N ARG A 459 12.94 -3.15 -38.78
CA ARG A 459 14.40 -3.04 -38.64
C ARG A 459 14.92 -1.63 -38.27
N ASP A 460 14.08 -0.59 -38.41
CA ASP A 460 14.43 0.81 -38.22
C ASP A 460 15.06 1.12 -36.85
N SER A 461 14.59 0.49 -35.79
CA SER A 461 15.14 0.67 -34.43
C SER A 461 16.51 -0.01 -34.28
N ALA A 462 16.73 -1.14 -34.95
CA ALA A 462 18.01 -1.82 -34.98
C ALA A 462 19.03 -1.05 -35.79
N ASP A 463 18.63 -0.55 -36.97
CA ASP A 463 19.47 0.31 -37.82
C ASP A 463 19.90 1.58 -37.08
N LEU A 464 18.95 2.27 -36.43
CA LEU A 464 19.23 3.49 -35.66
C LEU A 464 20.17 3.21 -34.47
N ALA A 465 19.98 2.11 -33.75
CA ALA A 465 20.86 1.71 -32.64
C ALA A 465 22.29 1.47 -33.14
N ALA A 466 22.42 0.79 -34.27
CA ALA A 466 23.73 0.55 -34.89
C ALA A 466 24.46 1.83 -35.34
N ASP A 467 23.72 2.83 -35.89
CA ASP A 467 24.27 4.12 -36.28
C ASP A 467 24.84 4.89 -35.07
N TYR A 468 24.30 4.70 -33.86
CA TYR A 468 24.84 5.20 -32.59
C TYR A 468 25.91 4.30 -31.97
N LYS A 469 26.34 3.25 -32.70
CA LYS A 469 27.37 2.29 -32.28
C LYS A 469 27.00 1.49 -31.02
N ILE A 470 25.72 1.21 -30.85
CA ILE A 470 25.24 0.21 -29.86
C ILE A 470 25.83 -1.14 -30.24
N THR A 471 26.29 -1.88 -29.23
CA THR A 471 27.02 -3.15 -29.45
C THR A 471 26.18 -4.39 -29.20
N ALA A 472 25.12 -4.25 -28.38
CA ALA A 472 24.18 -5.34 -28.11
C ALA A 472 22.77 -4.79 -27.82
N ILE A 473 21.75 -5.57 -28.19
CA ILE A 473 20.33 -5.24 -28.02
C ILE A 473 19.63 -6.41 -27.34
N VAL A 474 18.74 -6.10 -26.37
CA VAL A 474 17.76 -7.05 -25.84
C VAL A 474 16.35 -6.60 -26.16
N GLN A 475 15.54 -7.53 -26.66
CA GLN A 475 14.12 -7.38 -26.88
C GLN A 475 13.43 -8.75 -26.70
N PRO A 476 12.11 -8.81 -26.47
CA PRO A 476 11.47 -10.11 -26.23
C PRO A 476 11.36 -11.03 -27.44
N GLY A 477 11.43 -10.52 -28.67
CA GLY A 477 11.04 -11.25 -29.88
C GLY A 477 9.52 -11.39 -30.01
N GLY A 478 9.08 -12.07 -31.07
CA GLY A 478 7.66 -12.37 -31.34
C GLY A 478 7.02 -11.46 -32.40
N SER A 479 7.78 -10.64 -33.09
CA SER A 479 7.34 -9.93 -34.28
C SER A 479 7.35 -10.85 -35.51
N ILE A 480 6.38 -10.69 -36.40
CA ILE A 480 6.42 -11.35 -37.72
C ILE A 480 7.67 -10.94 -38.51
N ARG A 481 8.24 -9.78 -38.18
CA ARG A 481 9.42 -9.21 -38.83
C ARG A 481 10.70 -9.30 -37.98
N ASP A 482 10.78 -10.21 -37.03
CA ASP A 482 11.98 -10.36 -36.21
C ASP A 482 13.23 -10.59 -37.07
N GLN A 483 13.08 -11.36 -38.17
CA GLN A 483 14.18 -11.63 -39.08
C GLN A 483 14.78 -10.33 -39.68
N GLU A 484 13.96 -9.34 -40.03
CA GLU A 484 14.46 -8.07 -40.56
C GLU A 484 15.36 -7.34 -39.55
N SER A 485 15.00 -7.40 -38.24
CA SER A 485 15.82 -6.79 -37.18
C SER A 485 17.09 -7.58 -36.90
N ILE A 486 17.03 -8.92 -36.98
CA ILE A 486 18.20 -9.80 -36.87
C ILE A 486 19.17 -9.53 -38.02
N ASP A 487 18.67 -9.44 -39.26
CA ASP A 487 19.49 -9.16 -40.46
C ASP A 487 20.18 -7.78 -40.33
N ALA A 488 19.42 -6.76 -39.88
CA ALA A 488 20.00 -5.42 -39.68
C ALA A 488 21.15 -5.46 -38.64
N CYS A 489 20.97 -6.23 -37.54
CA CYS A 489 22.03 -6.41 -36.56
C CYS A 489 23.23 -7.17 -37.10
N ASN A 490 23.01 -8.25 -37.87
CA ASN A 490 24.10 -8.98 -38.51
C ASN A 490 24.88 -8.15 -39.50
N GLU A 491 24.20 -7.37 -40.38
CA GLU A 491 24.79 -6.44 -41.35
C GLU A 491 25.70 -5.41 -40.67
N LYS A 492 25.32 -4.95 -39.45
CA LYS A 492 26.02 -3.89 -38.72
C LYS A 492 26.94 -4.39 -37.63
N GLY A 493 27.02 -5.71 -37.41
CA GLY A 493 27.86 -6.33 -36.39
C GLY A 493 27.39 -6.05 -34.95
N VAL A 494 26.09 -5.88 -34.71
CA VAL A 494 25.43 -5.73 -33.41
C VAL A 494 24.96 -7.09 -32.93
N ALA A 495 25.18 -7.42 -31.67
CA ALA A 495 24.61 -8.64 -31.09
C ALA A 495 23.14 -8.38 -30.69
N MET A 496 22.27 -9.38 -30.89
CA MET A 496 20.88 -9.31 -30.42
C MET A 496 20.52 -10.56 -29.65
N VAL A 497 19.82 -10.37 -28.53
CA VAL A 497 19.25 -11.46 -27.74
C VAL A 497 17.76 -11.27 -27.54
N PHE A 498 17.02 -12.38 -27.47
CA PHE A 498 15.61 -12.39 -27.08
C PHE A 498 15.47 -12.76 -25.62
N SER A 499 14.71 -11.93 -24.86
CA SER A 499 14.35 -12.18 -23.47
C SER A 499 13.08 -13.04 -23.33
N LYS A 500 12.31 -13.21 -24.38
CA LYS A 500 11.02 -13.93 -24.46
C LYS A 500 9.91 -13.37 -23.55
N ILE A 501 10.20 -12.35 -22.75
CA ILE A 501 9.24 -11.72 -21.86
C ILE A 501 9.10 -10.24 -22.21
N ARG A 502 7.86 -9.81 -22.43
CA ARG A 502 7.49 -8.42 -22.68
C ARG A 502 7.21 -7.69 -21.36
N HIS A 503 7.62 -6.43 -21.27
CA HIS A 503 7.52 -5.60 -20.07
C HIS A 503 6.73 -4.31 -20.28
N PHE A 504 5.56 -4.35 -20.88
CA PHE A 504 4.74 -3.15 -21.04
C PHE A 504 4.31 -2.56 -19.68
N LYS A 505 4.43 -1.22 -19.57
CA LYS A 505 3.90 -0.40 -18.48
C LYS A 505 3.15 0.80 -19.08
N HIS A 506 1.84 0.85 -18.86
CA HIS A 506 0.96 1.92 -19.38
C HIS A 506 0.45 2.84 -18.27
#